data_4df49a876f6848f4fae28cf8adb174ee
#
_entry.id   4df49a876f6848f4fae28cf8adb174ee
#
_cell.length_a   1.000
_cell.length_b   1.000
_cell.length_c   1.000
_cell.angle_alpha   90.00
_cell.angle_beta   90.00
_cell.angle_gamma   90.00
#
_symmetry.space_group_name_H-M   'P 1'
#
loop_
_entity.id
_entity.type
_entity.pdbx_description
1 polymer ?
#
loop_
_entity_poly.entity_id
_entity_poly.type
_entity_poly.pdbx_seq_one_letter_code
_entity_poly.pdbx_strand_id
1 'polypeptide(L)'
;EIGSGLVGSEMCIRDRELDRKVLVSGRIKSTDEKILYTVDALHAAITAGEQVTFKYCDWNLQKRMVPRHDGQLYRVSPWVLVWENGNYYLIAYTEGRLKHYRVDKMQNVHQLPDTTREGAGEYANFDVNTYMQQMFGMFNGPLKRVTLQCENRFAGAMIDRFGTAPILTPCADGEHFTMTAEIQVSPQFFGWVAG
;
A
#
# COMPACT_ATOMS: atom_id res chain seq x y z
N GLU A 1 8.80 6.94 45.67
CA GLU A 1 9.53 7.49 44.52
C GLU A 1 10.16 6.35 43.74
N ILE A 2 9.58 5.97 42.64
CA ILE A 2 10.20 5.06 41.67
C ILE A 2 10.11 5.74 40.30
N GLY A 3 11.28 6.02 39.76
CA GLY A 3 11.48 6.82 38.55
C GLY A 3 10.91 6.16 37.27
N SER A 4 10.02 6.85 36.64
CA SER A 4 9.58 6.64 35.26
C SER A 4 10.58 7.36 34.32
N GLY A 5 11.51 6.63 33.72
CA GLY A 5 12.47 7.33 32.87
C GLY A 5 13.44 6.48 32.05
N LEU A 6 13.05 5.31 31.52
CA LEU A 6 14.00 4.53 30.73
C LEU A 6 13.45 3.77 29.52
N VAL A 7 12.17 3.91 29.16
CA VAL A 7 11.59 3.16 28.03
C VAL A 7 11.81 3.86 26.69
N GLY A 8 11.96 5.18 26.67
CA GLY A 8 12.10 5.94 25.40
C GLY A 8 13.52 5.94 24.80
N SER A 9 14.57 5.74 25.61
CA SER A 9 15.96 5.83 25.14
C SER A 9 16.49 4.53 24.52
N GLU A 10 16.02 3.38 25.00
CA GLU A 10 16.46 2.09 24.46
C GLU A 10 15.85 1.79 23.09
N MET A 11 14.62 2.23 22.83
CA MET A 11 13.97 2.09 21.52
C MET A 11 14.68 2.93 20.45
N CYS A 12 15.07 4.16 20.77
CA CYS A 12 15.84 5.02 19.86
C CYS A 12 17.27 4.50 19.59
N ILE A 13 17.89 3.81 20.55
CA ILE A 13 19.25 3.26 20.39
C ILE A 13 19.22 2.02 19.49
N ARG A 14 18.23 1.16 19.63
CA ARG A 14 18.05 -0.03 18.76
C ARG A 14 17.75 0.37 17.31
N ASP A 15 16.93 1.38 17.08
CA ASP A 15 16.67 1.88 15.72
C ASP A 15 17.94 2.45 15.06
N ARG A 16 18.79 3.17 15.81
CA ARG A 16 20.06 3.68 15.29
C ARG A 16 21.10 2.57 15.03
N GLU A 17 21.10 1.49 15.78
CA GLU A 17 21.99 0.35 15.54
C GLU A 17 21.54 -0.50 14.35
N LEU A 18 20.24 -0.65 14.11
CA LEU A 18 19.68 -1.32 12.95
C LEU A 18 19.95 -0.52 11.66
N ASP A 19 19.84 0.81 11.70
CA ASP A 19 20.16 1.71 10.55
C ASP A 19 21.62 1.60 10.10
N ARG A 20 22.54 1.23 10.98
CA ARG A 20 23.98 1.04 10.63
C ARG A 20 24.29 -0.32 10.02
N LYS A 21 23.43 -1.33 10.20
CA LYS A 21 23.68 -2.71 9.76
C LYS A 21 22.81 -3.14 8.59
N VAL A 22 21.77 -2.38 8.24
CA VAL A 22 20.87 -2.68 7.13
C VAL A 22 21.00 -1.60 6.07
N LEU A 23 21.73 -1.89 5.00
CA LEU A 23 21.76 -1.07 3.80
C LEU A 23 20.43 -1.23 3.04
N VAL A 24 19.54 -0.26 3.18
CA VAL A 24 18.37 -0.14 2.32
C VAL A 24 18.81 0.57 1.05
N SER A 25 18.97 -0.20 -0.02
CA SER A 25 19.47 0.34 -1.30
C SER A 25 18.54 1.44 -1.84
N GLY A 26 19.18 2.52 -2.23
CA GLY A 26 18.85 3.80 -2.85
C GLY A 26 17.51 4.08 -3.52
N ARG A 27 16.38 3.58 -3.01
CA ARG A 27 15.09 4.17 -3.36
C ARG A 27 14.94 5.48 -2.60
N ILE A 28 14.36 6.49 -3.25
CA ILE A 28 13.91 7.71 -2.58
C ILE A 28 13.02 7.25 -1.43
N LYS A 29 13.60 7.20 -0.22
CA LYS A 29 12.87 6.73 0.96
C LYS A 29 11.79 7.76 1.29
N SER A 30 10.63 7.27 1.61
CA SER A 30 9.58 7.99 2.31
C SER A 30 9.94 8.32 3.78
N THR A 31 11.21 8.55 4.08
CA THR A 31 11.74 9.06 5.35
C THR A 31 11.78 10.59 5.38
N ASP A 32 11.11 11.25 4.43
CA ASP A 32 10.89 12.68 4.52
C ASP A 32 9.96 12.92 5.72
N GLU A 33 10.38 13.75 6.67
CA GLU A 33 9.57 14.15 7.83
C GLU A 33 8.14 14.53 7.43
N LYS A 34 7.95 15.12 6.24
CA LYS A 34 6.64 15.45 5.70
C LYS A 34 5.71 14.25 5.53
N ILE A 35 6.25 13.07 5.19
CA ILE A 35 5.43 11.87 5.04
C ILE A 35 4.96 11.37 6.39
N LEU A 36 5.82 11.41 7.41
CA LEU A 36 5.45 11.03 8.77
C LEU A 36 4.33 11.94 9.31
N TYR A 37 4.44 13.26 9.13
CA TYR A 37 3.35 14.19 9.50
C TYR A 37 2.05 13.90 8.75
N THR A 38 2.14 13.52 7.48
CA THR A 38 0.96 13.14 6.70
C THR A 38 0.35 11.84 7.21
N VAL A 39 1.18 10.84 7.53
CA VAL A 39 0.75 9.57 8.14
C VAL A 39 0.06 9.82 9.48
N ASP A 40 0.63 10.66 10.33
CA ASP A 40 0.06 11.00 11.64
C ASP A 40 -1.30 11.70 11.50
N ALA A 41 -1.42 12.66 10.57
CA ALA A 41 -2.68 13.34 10.30
C ALA A 41 -3.76 12.37 9.78
N LEU A 42 -3.39 11.45 8.89
CA LEU A 42 -4.29 10.42 8.39
C LEU A 42 -4.70 9.44 9.48
N HIS A 43 -3.76 9.02 10.33
CA HIS A 43 -4.03 8.14 11.47
C HIS A 43 -5.00 8.80 12.48
N ALA A 44 -4.80 10.09 12.76
CA ALA A 44 -5.71 10.85 13.62
C ALA A 44 -7.14 10.89 13.05
N ALA A 45 -7.28 11.17 11.75
CA ALA A 45 -8.58 11.19 11.07
C ALA A 45 -9.25 9.80 11.04
N ILE A 46 -8.47 8.72 10.82
CA ILE A 46 -8.97 7.34 10.88
C ILE A 46 -9.50 7.04 12.30
N THR A 47 -8.75 7.42 13.32
CA THR A 47 -9.13 7.18 14.73
C THR A 47 -10.36 7.97 15.12
N ALA A 48 -10.47 9.22 14.69
CA ALA A 48 -11.63 10.09 14.93
C ALA A 48 -12.87 9.67 14.11
N GLY A 49 -12.70 8.86 13.05
CA GLY A 49 -13.79 8.53 12.13
C GLY A 49 -14.23 9.71 11.26
N GLU A 50 -13.31 10.62 10.95
CA GLU A 50 -13.56 11.85 10.20
C GLU A 50 -13.01 11.76 8.77
N GLN A 51 -13.53 12.64 7.91
CA GLN A 51 -13.06 12.77 6.53
C GLN A 51 -11.78 13.60 6.45
N VAL A 52 -11.07 13.47 5.34
CA VAL A 52 -9.89 14.29 5.04
C VAL A 52 -9.99 14.91 3.66
N THR A 53 -9.29 16.04 3.49
CA THR A 53 -9.05 16.62 2.17
C THR A 53 -7.56 16.70 1.89
N PHE A 54 -7.18 16.60 0.61
CA PHE A 54 -5.80 16.76 0.16
C PHE A 54 -5.76 17.08 -1.34
N LYS A 55 -4.62 17.59 -1.82
CA LYS A 55 -4.28 17.63 -3.25
C LYS A 55 -3.49 16.37 -3.59
N TYR A 56 -3.85 15.69 -4.68
CA TYR A 56 -3.13 14.51 -5.14
C TYR A 56 -2.25 14.87 -6.33
N CYS A 57 -0.97 14.48 -6.28
CA CYS A 57 0.06 14.92 -7.21
C CYS A 57 0.68 13.76 -7.98
N ASP A 58 1.24 14.05 -9.14
CA ASP A 58 2.10 13.14 -9.91
C ASP A 58 3.43 13.80 -10.24
N TRP A 59 4.45 12.96 -10.46
CA TRP A 59 5.73 13.39 -10.99
C TRP A 59 5.62 13.70 -12.48
N ASN A 60 6.14 14.86 -12.89
CA ASN A 60 6.34 15.16 -14.30
C ASN A 60 7.75 14.78 -14.76
N LEU A 61 8.04 14.93 -16.07
CA LEU A 61 9.35 14.63 -16.65
C LEU A 61 10.47 15.53 -16.11
N GLN A 62 10.15 16.69 -15.57
CA GLN A 62 11.09 17.60 -14.91
C GLN A 62 11.35 17.24 -13.44
N LYS A 63 10.86 16.06 -12.99
CA LYS A 63 10.99 15.56 -11.61
C LYS A 63 10.36 16.50 -10.57
N ARG A 64 9.25 17.15 -10.93
CA ARG A 64 8.46 18.01 -10.04
C ARG A 64 7.11 17.35 -9.77
N MET A 65 6.66 17.47 -8.52
CA MET A 65 5.32 17.05 -8.11
C MET A 65 4.30 18.08 -8.60
N VAL A 66 3.39 17.66 -9.48
CA VAL A 66 2.35 18.50 -10.05
C VAL A 66 0.97 17.99 -9.61
N PRO A 67 0.11 18.85 -9.04
CA PRO A 67 -1.23 18.44 -8.66
C PRO A 67 -2.03 17.95 -9.87
N ARG A 68 -2.78 16.86 -9.67
CA ARG A 68 -3.76 16.37 -10.65
C ARG A 68 -4.99 17.27 -10.69
N HIS A 69 -5.73 17.21 -11.80
CA HIS A 69 -7.01 17.89 -11.98
C HIS A 69 -6.93 19.38 -11.58
N ASP A 70 -5.91 20.10 -12.06
CA ASP A 70 -5.68 21.52 -11.83
C ASP A 70 -5.65 21.91 -10.33
N GLY A 71 -5.26 20.97 -9.48
CA GLY A 71 -5.16 21.17 -8.03
C GLY A 71 -6.47 21.02 -7.27
N GLN A 72 -7.46 20.37 -7.88
CA GLN A 72 -8.72 20.03 -7.21
C GLN A 72 -8.44 19.28 -5.89
N LEU A 73 -9.20 19.64 -4.85
CA LEU A 73 -9.17 18.94 -3.57
C LEU A 73 -9.92 17.60 -3.67
N TYR A 74 -9.25 16.57 -3.27
CA TYR A 74 -9.87 15.27 -3.02
C TYR A 74 -10.47 15.29 -1.61
N ARG A 75 -11.72 14.89 -1.46
CA ARG A 75 -12.38 14.65 -0.19
C ARG A 75 -12.69 13.17 -0.09
N VAL A 76 -12.18 12.51 0.97
CA VAL A 76 -12.30 11.07 1.13
C VAL A 76 -12.53 10.69 2.58
N SER A 77 -13.11 9.51 2.80
CA SER A 77 -13.30 8.89 4.11
C SER A 77 -12.18 7.87 4.33
N PRO A 78 -11.16 8.18 5.17
CA PRO A 78 -9.99 7.33 5.36
C PRO A 78 -10.36 6.10 6.21
N TRP A 79 -9.88 4.90 5.82
CA TRP A 79 -10.19 3.66 6.51
C TRP A 79 -8.97 2.98 7.11
N VAL A 80 -7.91 2.78 6.33
CA VAL A 80 -6.70 2.10 6.80
C VAL A 80 -5.48 2.60 6.05
N LEU A 81 -4.34 2.64 6.74
CA LEU A 81 -3.01 2.83 6.16
C LEU A 81 -2.35 1.47 5.99
N VAL A 82 -1.78 1.23 4.82
CA VAL A 82 -1.00 0.02 4.51
C VAL A 82 0.39 0.41 4.03
N TRP A 83 1.37 -0.42 4.41
CA TRP A 83 2.74 -0.30 3.93
C TRP A 83 3.02 -1.36 2.87
N GLU A 84 3.40 -0.94 1.68
CA GLU A 84 3.68 -1.85 0.57
C GLU A 84 4.82 -1.34 -0.30
N ASN A 85 5.81 -2.20 -0.56
CA ASN A 85 6.96 -1.88 -1.42
C ASN A 85 7.67 -0.55 -1.07
N GLY A 86 7.83 -0.28 0.25
CA GLY A 86 8.52 0.92 0.71
C GLY A 86 7.70 2.22 0.64
N ASN A 87 6.38 2.14 0.50
CA ASN A 87 5.49 3.29 0.48
C ASN A 87 4.28 3.08 1.39
N TYR A 88 3.78 4.18 1.98
CA TYR A 88 2.47 4.20 2.63
C TYR A 88 1.36 4.43 1.60
N TYR A 89 0.28 3.69 1.78
CA TYR A 89 -0.96 3.86 1.02
C TYR A 89 -2.13 4.06 1.96
N LEU A 90 -2.97 5.02 1.66
CA LEU A 90 -4.26 5.18 2.30
C LEU A 90 -5.31 4.44 1.49
N ILE A 91 -6.06 3.52 2.12
CA ILE A 91 -7.31 3.01 1.57
C ILE A 91 -8.43 3.87 2.13
N ALA A 92 -9.20 4.47 1.23
CA ALA A 92 -10.27 5.39 1.57
C ALA A 92 -11.48 5.18 0.68
N TYR A 93 -12.67 5.47 1.24
CA TYR A 93 -13.92 5.46 0.49
C TYR A 93 -14.15 6.84 -0.14
N THR A 94 -14.50 6.82 -1.42
CA THR A 94 -14.87 8.00 -2.19
C THR A 94 -15.65 7.59 -3.43
N GLU A 95 -16.61 8.40 -3.85
CA GLU A 95 -17.40 8.17 -5.07
C GLU A 95 -17.99 6.74 -5.15
N GLY A 96 -18.55 6.26 -4.03
CA GLY A 96 -19.27 4.97 -3.97
C GLY A 96 -18.36 3.73 -3.92
N ARG A 97 -17.05 3.87 -3.75
CA ARG A 97 -16.11 2.72 -3.70
C ARG A 97 -14.85 3.00 -2.89
N LEU A 98 -14.17 1.93 -2.49
CA LEU A 98 -12.83 2.02 -1.90
C LEU A 98 -11.78 2.23 -2.99
N LYS A 99 -10.89 3.18 -2.75
CA LYS A 99 -9.72 3.50 -3.58
C LYS A 99 -8.49 3.57 -2.69
N HIS A 100 -7.31 3.41 -3.28
CA HIS A 100 -6.05 3.63 -2.58
C HIS A 100 -5.30 4.82 -3.14
N TYR A 101 -4.55 5.50 -2.25
CA TYR A 101 -3.76 6.68 -2.57
C TYR A 101 -2.38 6.56 -1.94
N ARG A 102 -1.32 6.82 -2.69
CA ARG A 102 0.03 6.90 -2.14
C ARG A 102 0.17 8.14 -1.28
N VAL A 103 0.62 7.96 -0.05
CA VAL A 103 0.71 9.06 0.93
C VAL A 103 1.77 10.09 0.53
N ASP A 104 2.89 9.65 -0.06
CA ASP A 104 3.95 10.54 -0.56
C ASP A 104 3.52 11.44 -1.73
N LYS A 105 2.39 11.13 -2.38
CA LYS A 105 1.77 11.96 -3.44
C LYS A 105 0.69 12.91 -2.93
N MET A 106 0.40 12.90 -1.63
CA MET A 106 -0.56 13.79 -1.03
C MET A 106 0.10 15.09 -0.59
N GLN A 107 -0.56 16.20 -0.82
CA GLN A 107 -0.15 17.52 -0.32
C GLN A 107 -1.32 18.19 0.40
N ASN A 108 -0.99 18.95 1.44
CA ASN A 108 -1.98 19.71 2.21
C ASN A 108 -3.12 18.81 2.72
N VAL A 109 -2.75 17.76 3.45
CA VAL A 109 -3.73 16.88 4.10
C VAL A 109 -4.32 17.61 5.29
N HIS A 110 -5.64 17.76 5.28
CA HIS A 110 -6.41 18.36 6.36
C HIS A 110 -7.54 17.44 6.79
N GLN A 111 -7.60 17.16 8.07
CA GLN A 111 -8.74 16.52 8.71
C GLN A 111 -9.92 17.49 8.70
N LEU A 112 -11.11 16.97 8.48
CA LEU A 112 -12.35 17.74 8.50
C LEU A 112 -13.10 17.43 9.81
N PRO A 113 -12.94 18.29 10.84
CA PRO A 113 -13.65 18.12 12.11
C PRO A 113 -15.17 18.08 11.88
N ASP A 114 -15.86 17.37 12.76
CA ASP A 114 -17.34 17.25 12.75
C ASP A 114 -17.94 16.58 11.51
N THR A 115 -17.09 15.91 10.69
CA THR A 115 -17.57 15.07 9.59
C THR A 115 -17.63 13.61 10.02
N THR A 116 -18.55 12.86 9.43
CA THR A 116 -18.64 11.42 9.64
C THR A 116 -18.02 10.69 8.44
N ARG A 117 -17.20 9.69 8.73
CA ARG A 117 -16.62 8.79 7.74
C ARG A 117 -17.72 7.97 7.07
N GLU A 118 -17.71 7.95 5.74
CA GLU A 118 -18.62 7.19 4.89
C GLU A 118 -18.02 5.83 4.47
N GLY A 119 -18.83 4.93 3.90
CA GLY A 119 -18.39 3.68 3.33
C GLY A 119 -18.18 2.56 4.35
N ALA A 120 -18.86 2.61 5.52
CA ALA A 120 -18.74 1.58 6.55
C ALA A 120 -19.21 0.20 6.08
N GLY A 121 -20.27 0.14 5.27
CA GLY A 121 -20.79 -1.11 4.71
C GLY A 121 -19.79 -1.74 3.72
N GLU A 122 -19.20 -0.92 2.85
CA GLU A 122 -18.21 -1.37 1.88
C GLU A 122 -16.92 -1.84 2.57
N TYR A 123 -16.48 -1.12 3.61
CA TYR A 123 -15.29 -1.49 4.35
C TYR A 123 -15.49 -2.73 5.24
N ALA A 124 -16.67 -2.93 5.82
CA ALA A 124 -16.97 -4.12 6.64
C ALA A 124 -16.82 -5.44 5.86
N ASN A 125 -17.06 -5.41 4.56
CA ASN A 125 -16.93 -6.56 3.66
C ASN A 125 -15.60 -6.55 2.88
N PHE A 126 -14.67 -5.65 3.21
CA PHE A 126 -13.42 -5.46 2.49
C PHE A 126 -12.26 -6.14 3.21
N ASP A 127 -11.73 -7.18 2.59
CA ASP A 127 -10.51 -7.82 3.07
C ASP A 127 -9.28 -7.14 2.48
N VAL A 128 -8.59 -6.37 3.33
CA VAL A 128 -7.37 -5.64 2.98
C VAL A 128 -6.28 -6.58 2.46
N ASN A 129 -6.12 -7.77 3.07
CA ASN A 129 -5.08 -8.72 2.70
C ASN A 129 -5.33 -9.28 1.30
N THR A 130 -6.55 -9.75 1.03
CA THR A 130 -6.95 -10.21 -0.30
C THR A 130 -6.78 -9.11 -1.35
N TYR A 131 -7.22 -7.88 -1.03
CA TYR A 131 -7.06 -6.74 -1.93
C TYR A 131 -5.60 -6.46 -2.28
N MET A 132 -4.70 -6.51 -1.29
CA MET A 132 -3.26 -6.32 -1.48
C MET A 132 -2.63 -7.45 -2.32
N GLN A 133 -3.04 -8.70 -2.07
CA GLN A 133 -2.54 -9.85 -2.82
C GLN A 133 -2.95 -9.82 -4.31
N GLN A 134 -4.13 -9.32 -4.62
CA GLN A 134 -4.64 -9.21 -5.98
C GLN A 134 -3.93 -8.14 -6.82
N MET A 135 -3.25 -7.16 -6.20
CA MET A 135 -2.62 -6.04 -6.88
C MET A 135 -1.12 -6.19 -7.03
N PHE A 136 -0.59 -5.73 -8.13
CA PHE A 136 0.84 -5.62 -8.39
C PHE A 136 1.27 -4.15 -8.32
N GLY A 137 2.14 -3.82 -7.35
CA GLY A 137 2.65 -2.48 -7.14
C GLY A 137 1.57 -1.42 -6.88
N MET A 138 0.41 -1.84 -6.35
CA MET A 138 -0.75 -0.97 -6.11
C MET A 138 -1.31 -0.31 -7.38
N PHE A 139 -1.25 -1.00 -8.52
CA PHE A 139 -1.89 -0.57 -9.76
C PHE A 139 -3.22 -1.28 -9.95
N ASN A 140 -4.28 -0.49 -10.17
CA ASN A 140 -5.61 -1.01 -10.45
C ASN A 140 -5.69 -1.61 -11.85
N GLY A 141 -6.54 -2.62 -11.95
CA GLY A 141 -6.92 -3.24 -13.21
C GLY A 141 -8.22 -4.03 -13.05
N PRO A 142 -8.78 -4.57 -14.13
CA PRO A 142 -9.93 -5.46 -14.02
C PRO A 142 -9.52 -6.72 -13.25
N LEU A 143 -10.34 -7.11 -12.26
CA LEU A 143 -10.16 -8.37 -11.54
C LEU A 143 -10.46 -9.51 -12.48
N LYS A 144 -9.50 -10.41 -12.66
CA LYS A 144 -9.60 -11.60 -13.52
C LYS A 144 -9.08 -12.83 -12.81
N ARG A 145 -9.69 -13.97 -13.09
CA ARG A 145 -9.12 -15.26 -12.76
C ARG A 145 -8.06 -15.61 -13.80
N VAL A 146 -6.81 -15.70 -13.36
CA VAL A 146 -5.64 -15.91 -14.23
C VAL A 146 -5.01 -17.25 -13.86
N THR A 147 -4.69 -18.06 -14.85
CA THR A 147 -3.87 -19.27 -14.67
C THR A 147 -2.48 -18.98 -15.19
N LEU A 148 -1.49 -19.15 -14.32
CA LEU A 148 -0.07 -18.99 -14.61
C LEU A 148 0.54 -20.38 -14.75
N GLN A 149 1.33 -20.59 -15.81
CA GLN A 149 2.20 -21.75 -15.95
C GLN A 149 3.64 -21.28 -15.70
N CYS A 150 4.30 -21.94 -14.78
CA CYS A 150 5.64 -21.54 -14.32
C CYS A 150 6.56 -22.75 -14.26
N GLU A 151 7.86 -22.53 -14.48
CA GLU A 151 8.86 -23.55 -14.21
C GLU A 151 8.92 -23.88 -12.71
N ASN A 152 9.20 -25.14 -12.35
CA ASN A 152 9.21 -25.59 -10.95
C ASN A 152 10.15 -24.80 -10.05
N ARG A 153 11.23 -24.21 -10.58
CA ARG A 153 12.16 -23.36 -9.82
C ARG A 153 11.52 -22.09 -9.27
N PHE A 154 10.40 -21.63 -9.85
CA PHE A 154 9.69 -20.43 -9.39
C PHE A 154 8.62 -20.72 -8.32
N ALA A 155 8.46 -21.96 -7.88
CA ALA A 155 7.46 -22.31 -6.86
C ALA A 155 7.60 -21.46 -5.58
N GLY A 156 8.85 -21.23 -5.11
CA GLY A 156 9.11 -20.36 -3.95
C GLY A 156 8.62 -18.93 -4.19
N ALA A 157 8.94 -18.33 -5.34
CA ALA A 157 8.50 -16.98 -5.67
C ALA A 157 6.97 -16.85 -5.77
N MET A 158 6.28 -17.91 -6.25
CA MET A 158 4.83 -17.96 -6.27
C MET A 158 4.24 -18.04 -4.87
N ILE A 159 4.82 -18.86 -4.00
CA ILE A 159 4.38 -18.98 -2.59
C ILE A 159 4.63 -17.65 -1.85
N ASP A 160 5.80 -17.03 -2.03
CA ASP A 160 6.12 -15.73 -1.42
C ASP A 160 5.13 -14.64 -1.85
N ARG A 161 4.68 -14.68 -3.11
CA ARG A 161 3.78 -13.67 -3.66
C ARG A 161 2.31 -13.91 -3.33
N PHE A 162 1.83 -15.15 -3.42
CA PHE A 162 0.41 -15.51 -3.33
C PHE A 162 0.05 -16.27 -2.05
N GLY A 163 1.04 -16.58 -1.21
CA GLY A 163 0.86 -17.41 -0.04
C GLY A 163 0.73 -18.90 -0.39
N THR A 164 0.41 -19.70 0.62
CA THR A 164 0.28 -21.16 0.50
C THR A 164 -1.12 -21.62 0.13
N ALA A 165 -2.10 -20.72 0.06
CA ALA A 165 -3.49 -21.07 -0.23
C ALA A 165 -3.75 -21.53 -1.68
N PRO A 166 -3.14 -20.92 -2.72
CA PRO A 166 -3.32 -21.40 -4.10
C PRO A 166 -2.67 -22.78 -4.31
N ILE A 167 -3.39 -23.64 -5.04
CA ILE A 167 -2.90 -24.99 -5.37
C ILE A 167 -1.90 -24.88 -6.53
N LEU A 168 -0.71 -25.45 -6.34
CA LEU A 168 0.28 -25.65 -7.40
C LEU A 168 0.07 -27.03 -8.00
N THR A 169 -0.36 -27.10 -9.26
CA THR A 169 -0.64 -28.37 -9.95
C THR A 169 0.50 -28.70 -10.92
N PRO A 170 1.27 -29.78 -10.70
CA PRO A 170 2.34 -30.18 -11.62
C PRO A 170 1.82 -30.45 -13.03
N CYS A 171 2.58 -30.04 -14.04
CA CYS A 171 2.32 -30.37 -15.43
C CYS A 171 2.87 -31.75 -15.80
N ALA A 172 2.35 -32.33 -16.89
CA ALA A 172 2.76 -33.66 -17.35
C ALA A 172 4.22 -33.74 -17.82
N ASP A 173 4.83 -32.62 -18.15
CA ASP A 173 6.25 -32.54 -18.55
C ASP A 173 7.24 -32.73 -17.40
N GLY A 174 6.75 -32.62 -16.14
CA GLY A 174 7.58 -32.69 -14.93
C GLY A 174 8.47 -31.48 -14.67
N GLU A 175 8.47 -30.47 -15.54
CA GLU A 175 9.31 -29.28 -15.46
C GLU A 175 8.52 -28.03 -15.05
N HIS A 176 7.20 -28.04 -15.23
CA HIS A 176 6.30 -26.91 -14.96
C HIS A 176 5.19 -27.27 -13.99
N PHE A 177 4.59 -26.24 -13.42
CA PHE A 177 3.32 -26.32 -12.70
C PHE A 177 2.38 -25.21 -13.13
N THR A 178 1.09 -25.38 -12.85
CA THR A 178 0.09 -24.32 -13.01
C THR A 178 -0.45 -23.89 -11.67
N MET A 179 -0.81 -22.59 -11.58
CA MET A 179 -1.48 -22.00 -10.44
C MET A 179 -2.57 -21.04 -10.94
N THR A 180 -3.72 -21.04 -10.29
CA THR A 180 -4.81 -20.09 -10.60
C THR A 180 -5.03 -19.13 -9.44
N ALA A 181 -5.09 -17.83 -9.75
CA ALA A 181 -5.36 -16.78 -8.78
C ALA A 181 -6.27 -15.70 -9.37
N GLU A 182 -6.95 -14.94 -8.50
CA GLU A 182 -7.67 -13.74 -8.88
C GLU A 182 -6.73 -12.53 -8.79
N ILE A 183 -6.54 -11.85 -9.91
CA ILE A 183 -5.54 -10.78 -10.06
C ILE A 183 -6.19 -9.57 -10.71
N GLN A 184 -5.87 -8.38 -10.22
CA GLN A 184 -6.14 -7.13 -10.92
C GLN A 184 -5.11 -6.97 -12.04
N VAL A 185 -5.53 -7.30 -13.27
CA VAL A 185 -4.66 -7.31 -14.44
C VAL A 185 -4.27 -5.88 -14.79
N SER A 186 -3.01 -5.58 -14.62
CA SER A 186 -2.42 -4.24 -14.81
C SER A 186 -1.10 -4.34 -15.60
N PRO A 187 -0.57 -3.24 -16.15
CA PRO A 187 0.76 -3.23 -16.77
C PRO A 187 1.86 -3.76 -15.84
N GLN A 188 1.76 -3.51 -14.53
CA GLN A 188 2.72 -4.00 -13.53
C GLN A 188 2.64 -5.52 -13.36
N PHE A 189 1.43 -6.09 -13.41
CA PHE A 189 1.28 -7.54 -13.44
C PHE A 189 2.00 -8.16 -14.63
N PHE A 190 1.81 -7.62 -15.84
CA PHE A 190 2.51 -8.12 -17.02
C PHE A 190 4.02 -7.93 -16.92
N GLY A 191 4.49 -6.79 -16.39
CA GLY A 191 5.91 -6.58 -16.14
C GLY A 191 6.50 -7.60 -15.16
N TRP A 192 5.74 -8.00 -14.14
CA TRP A 192 6.16 -9.00 -13.17
C TRP A 192 6.19 -10.42 -13.78
N VAL A 193 5.23 -10.77 -14.64
CA VAL A 193 5.19 -12.07 -15.32
C VAL A 193 6.32 -12.21 -16.35
N ALA A 194 6.70 -11.11 -17.00
CA ALA A 194 7.71 -11.11 -18.05
C ALA A 194 9.16 -10.97 -17.54
N GLY A 195 9.37 -10.58 -16.29
CA GLY A 195 10.68 -10.35 -15.67
C GLY A 195 11.12 -11.45 -14.77
#